data_8f4a121e625925c9f8e46bbfdf7c02d7
#
_entry.id   8f4a121e625925c9f8e46bbfdf7c02d7
#
_cell.length_a   1.000
_cell.length_b   1.000
_cell.length_c   1.000
_cell.angle_alpha   90.00
_cell.angle_beta   90.00
_cell.angle_gamma   90.00
#
_symmetry.space_group_name_H-M   'P 1'
#
loop_
_entity.id
_entity.type
_entity.pdbx_description
1 polymer ?
#
loop_
_entity_poly.entity_id
_entity_poly.type
_entity_poly.pdbx_seq_one_letter_code
_entity_poly.pdbx_strand_id
1 'polypeptide(L)'
;HFRKEKHSMNELLKMTAHQIKEGKFDKVILAIGSCEAHGQHLAEGCDTIVSYELSKQVADRVPGMLVLPPITVGYSGHYDTFPFTLTFDYETMIHVIYDIVESVLRNGINKIFLMNGHDGNIAPIEIAARKIKEKYPDARIASLPEWWVIAGKLVPEGTFKVWNGLGHAGEGESSIAYHLFPQWCEPDQATCVVPDHLPEHVDIKWDFAEITDTAQTGDATIATAEKGKLMNDCLVDAVVKDIEEL
;
A
#
# COMPACT_ATOMS: atom_id res chain seq x y z
N HIS A 1 -17.72 28.13 -12.95
CA HIS A 1 -18.23 27.16 -11.98
C HIS A 1 -17.09 26.18 -11.64
N PHE A 2 -16.28 26.52 -10.63
CA PHE A 2 -15.39 25.56 -10.01
C PHE A 2 -16.27 24.52 -9.30
N ARG A 3 -16.31 23.29 -9.80
CA ARG A 3 -16.76 22.15 -8.98
C ARG A 3 -15.86 22.15 -7.74
N LYS A 4 -16.41 22.45 -6.57
CA LYS A 4 -15.79 22.09 -5.31
C LYS A 4 -15.65 20.57 -5.32
N GLU A 5 -14.46 20.07 -5.59
CA GLU A 5 -14.13 18.69 -5.23
C GLU A 5 -14.52 18.55 -3.76
N LYS A 6 -15.36 17.58 -3.46
CA LYS A 6 -15.59 17.16 -2.08
C LYS A 6 -14.27 16.58 -1.61
N HIS A 7 -13.36 17.44 -1.13
CA HIS A 7 -12.19 16.95 -0.42
C HIS A 7 -12.72 16.20 0.79
N SER A 8 -12.33 14.94 0.89
CA SER A 8 -12.50 14.14 2.09
C SER A 8 -12.02 14.98 3.29
N MET A 9 -12.94 15.31 4.20
CA MET A 9 -12.60 16.08 5.41
C MET A 9 -11.87 15.23 6.46
N ASN A 10 -11.35 14.06 6.07
CA ASN A 10 -10.82 13.04 6.97
C ASN A 10 -9.30 12.84 6.83
N GLU A 11 -8.60 13.68 6.07
CA GLU A 11 -7.14 13.60 5.93
C GLU A 11 -6.46 14.49 6.95
N LEU A 12 -5.80 13.91 7.94
CA LEU A 12 -5.13 14.64 9.04
C LEU A 12 -4.16 15.72 8.54
N LEU A 13 -3.43 15.47 7.46
CA LEU A 13 -2.52 16.45 6.83
C LEU A 13 -3.19 17.76 6.40
N LYS A 14 -4.50 17.73 6.14
CA LYS A 14 -5.27 18.87 5.63
C LYS A 14 -6.19 19.48 6.69
N MET A 15 -6.15 18.97 7.94
CA MET A 15 -7.05 19.38 9.00
C MET A 15 -6.38 20.32 9.98
N THR A 16 -7.15 21.31 10.44
CA THR A 16 -6.77 22.14 11.58
C THR A 16 -7.07 21.44 12.90
N ALA A 17 -6.41 21.85 13.98
CA ALA A 17 -6.69 21.32 15.32
C ALA A 17 -8.17 21.50 15.72
N HIS A 18 -8.82 22.56 15.27
CA HIS A 18 -10.25 22.77 15.50
C HIS A 18 -11.10 21.69 14.81
N GLN A 19 -10.83 21.41 13.53
CA GLN A 19 -11.56 20.39 12.77
C GLN A 19 -11.37 18.99 13.36
N ILE A 20 -10.17 18.67 13.86
CA ILE A 20 -9.88 17.40 14.53
C ILE A 20 -10.69 17.29 15.83
N LYS A 21 -10.77 18.36 16.62
CA LYS A 21 -11.51 18.39 17.88
C LYS A 21 -13.04 18.25 17.68
N GLU A 22 -13.57 18.87 16.63
CA GLU A 22 -15.00 18.77 16.28
C GLU A 22 -15.32 17.45 15.55
N GLY A 23 -14.34 16.83 14.94
CA GLY A 23 -14.47 15.52 14.29
C GLY A 23 -14.72 14.41 15.29
N LYS A 24 -15.62 13.50 14.96
CA LYS A 24 -15.93 12.33 15.80
C LYS A 24 -15.15 11.11 15.27
N PHE A 25 -13.83 11.19 15.34
CA PHE A 25 -12.95 10.11 14.90
C PHE A 25 -12.79 9.09 16.03
N ASP A 26 -13.06 7.83 15.73
CA ASP A 26 -12.90 6.70 16.64
C ASP A 26 -11.97 5.60 16.10
N LYS A 27 -11.50 5.77 14.86
CA LYS A 27 -10.55 4.86 14.21
C LYS A 27 -9.65 5.61 13.25
N VAL A 28 -8.50 5.03 12.95
CA VAL A 28 -7.54 5.57 11.99
C VAL A 28 -7.14 4.55 10.93
N ILE A 29 -6.73 5.05 9.76
CA ILE A 29 -6.07 4.26 8.72
C ILE A 29 -4.71 4.89 8.42
N LEU A 30 -3.65 4.08 8.44
CA LEU A 30 -2.27 4.45 8.14
C LEU A 30 -1.81 3.73 6.89
N ALA A 31 -1.56 4.48 5.81
CA ALA A 31 -0.89 3.95 4.63
C ALA A 31 0.62 3.82 4.88
N ILE A 32 1.20 2.69 4.50
CA ILE A 32 2.61 2.36 4.69
C ILE A 32 3.15 1.92 3.34
N GLY A 33 3.86 2.81 2.67
CA GLY A 33 4.40 2.61 1.34
C GLY A 33 5.92 2.46 1.31
N SER A 34 6.48 2.73 0.14
CA SER A 34 7.91 2.77 -0.13
C SER A 34 8.24 3.88 -1.13
N CYS A 35 9.52 4.07 -1.37
CA CYS A 35 10.06 4.86 -2.48
C CYS A 35 11.18 4.01 -3.11
N GLU A 36 10.88 3.32 -4.19
CA GLU A 36 11.75 2.34 -4.84
C GLU A 36 11.44 2.20 -6.32
N ALA A 37 12.39 1.66 -7.07
CA ALA A 37 12.22 1.45 -8.51
C ALA A 37 11.07 0.49 -8.83
N HIS A 38 10.18 0.91 -9.73
CA HIS A 38 9.02 0.15 -10.22
C HIS A 38 9.06 0.02 -11.74
N GLY A 39 10.02 -0.75 -12.25
CA GLY A 39 10.28 -0.84 -13.67
C GLY A 39 10.76 0.51 -14.25
N GLN A 40 10.61 0.66 -15.55
CA GLN A 40 10.93 1.91 -16.26
C GLN A 40 9.69 2.79 -16.46
N HIS A 41 8.52 2.39 -15.95
CA HIS A 41 7.23 2.92 -16.37
C HIS A 41 6.32 3.42 -15.25
N LEU A 42 6.61 3.12 -13.99
CA LEU A 42 5.83 3.63 -12.85
C LEU A 42 6.67 4.59 -11.99
N ALA A 43 5.98 5.48 -11.30
CA ALA A 43 6.62 6.38 -10.35
C ALA A 43 7.26 5.60 -9.18
N GLU A 44 8.43 6.05 -8.70
CA GLU A 44 9.15 5.49 -7.54
C GLU A 44 8.30 5.43 -6.25
N GLY A 45 7.31 6.29 -6.12
CA GLY A 45 6.36 6.32 -5.00
C GLY A 45 5.11 5.47 -5.22
N CYS A 46 5.09 4.52 -6.16
CA CYS A 46 3.92 3.70 -6.50
C CYS A 46 3.23 3.14 -5.26
N ASP A 47 3.94 2.44 -4.41
CA ASP A 47 3.43 1.79 -3.21
C ASP A 47 2.79 2.76 -2.21
N THR A 48 3.42 3.93 -2.04
CA THR A 48 2.88 5.00 -1.20
C THR A 48 1.59 5.57 -1.79
N ILE A 49 1.59 5.84 -3.10
CA ILE A 49 0.44 6.46 -3.77
C ILE A 49 -0.75 5.50 -3.76
N VAL A 50 -0.55 4.24 -4.15
CA VAL A 50 -1.61 3.22 -4.16
C VAL A 50 -2.21 3.05 -2.77
N SER A 51 -1.38 2.76 -1.75
CA SER A 51 -1.87 2.52 -0.39
C SER A 51 -2.57 3.74 0.20
N TYR A 52 -2.10 4.96 -0.11
CA TYR A 52 -2.73 6.18 0.37
C TYR A 52 -4.05 6.49 -0.33
N GLU A 53 -4.13 6.31 -1.66
CA GLU A 53 -5.38 6.48 -2.42
C GLU A 53 -6.46 5.47 -1.98
N LEU A 54 -6.09 4.20 -1.78
CA LEU A 54 -6.97 3.19 -1.21
C LEU A 54 -7.44 3.58 0.20
N SER A 55 -6.54 4.06 1.05
CA SER A 55 -6.87 4.51 2.41
C SER A 55 -7.89 5.64 2.42
N LYS A 56 -7.77 6.62 1.52
CA LYS A 56 -8.73 7.73 1.39
C LYS A 56 -10.10 7.24 0.95
N GLN A 57 -10.15 6.35 -0.05
CA GLN A 57 -11.41 5.80 -0.55
C GLN A 57 -12.13 4.96 0.51
N VAL A 58 -11.39 4.20 1.31
CA VAL A 58 -11.93 3.45 2.46
C VAL A 58 -12.49 4.42 3.51
N ALA A 59 -11.73 5.46 3.88
CA ALA A 59 -12.14 6.43 4.89
C ALA A 59 -13.38 7.26 4.46
N ASP A 60 -13.57 7.50 3.18
CA ASP A 60 -14.76 8.16 2.65
C ASP A 60 -16.04 7.33 2.86
N ARG A 61 -15.91 6.04 3.04
CA ARG A 61 -17.01 5.08 3.19
C ARG A 61 -17.20 4.58 4.63
N VAL A 62 -16.16 4.70 5.47
CA VAL A 62 -16.18 4.22 6.87
C VAL A 62 -16.34 5.40 7.81
N PRO A 63 -17.51 5.57 8.46
CA PRO A 63 -17.73 6.67 9.39
C PRO A 63 -16.72 6.67 10.55
N GLY A 64 -16.24 7.85 10.94
CA GLY A 64 -15.28 8.02 12.04
C GLY A 64 -13.84 7.63 11.72
N MET A 65 -13.52 7.30 10.47
CA MET A 65 -12.17 6.97 10.02
C MET A 65 -11.37 8.23 9.71
N LEU A 66 -10.19 8.37 10.34
CA LEU A 66 -9.22 9.42 10.07
C LEU A 66 -8.04 8.85 9.28
N VAL A 67 -7.72 9.46 8.14
CA VAL A 67 -6.55 9.09 7.34
C VAL A 67 -5.32 9.80 7.91
N LEU A 68 -4.34 9.01 8.34
CA LEU A 68 -3.06 9.53 8.84
C LEU A 68 -2.12 9.93 7.69
N PRO A 69 -1.10 10.77 7.95
CA PRO A 69 0.00 10.99 7.01
C PRO A 69 0.62 9.65 6.61
N PRO A 70 0.83 9.38 5.31
CA PRO A 70 1.42 8.11 4.89
C PRO A 70 2.90 8.01 5.28
N ILE A 71 3.37 6.80 5.55
CA ILE A 71 4.81 6.50 5.60
C ILE A 71 5.26 6.30 4.16
N THR A 72 6.19 7.14 3.69
CA THR A 72 6.59 7.22 2.28
C THR A 72 7.93 6.53 1.99
N VAL A 73 8.66 6.10 3.01
CA VAL A 73 9.88 5.31 2.92
C VAL A 73 9.68 4.05 3.74
N GLY A 74 9.85 2.89 3.11
CA GLY A 74 9.71 1.57 3.73
C GLY A 74 11.04 0.86 3.91
N TYR A 75 10.96 -0.45 4.12
CA TYR A 75 12.13 -1.33 3.98
C TYR A 75 12.20 -1.82 2.52
N SER A 76 13.15 -1.32 1.78
CA SER A 76 13.38 -1.61 0.36
C SER A 76 14.84 -2.03 0.08
N GLY A 77 15.51 -2.61 1.07
CA GLY A 77 16.94 -2.94 0.99
C GLY A 77 17.29 -3.90 -0.15
N HIS A 78 16.35 -4.74 -0.57
CA HIS A 78 16.53 -5.64 -1.72
C HIS A 78 16.41 -4.95 -3.09
N TYR A 79 16.11 -3.64 -3.13
CA TYR A 79 16.10 -2.80 -4.32
C TYR A 79 17.22 -1.73 -4.29
N ASP A 80 18.12 -1.74 -3.33
CA ASP A 80 19.10 -0.65 -3.11
C ASP A 80 20.14 -0.53 -4.25
N THR A 81 20.27 -1.54 -5.10
CA THR A 81 21.06 -1.52 -6.30
C THR A 81 20.44 -0.70 -7.44
N PHE A 82 19.13 -0.39 -7.35
CA PHE A 82 18.45 0.47 -8.33
C PHE A 82 18.48 1.94 -7.90
N PRO A 83 18.58 2.89 -8.87
CA PRO A 83 18.70 4.31 -8.58
C PRO A 83 17.56 4.85 -7.72
N PHE A 84 17.90 5.71 -6.75
CA PHE A 84 16.96 6.42 -5.87
C PHE A 84 16.03 5.55 -5.02
N THR A 85 16.32 4.28 -4.84
CA THR A 85 15.66 3.50 -3.78
C THR A 85 16.01 4.10 -2.41
N LEU A 86 15.00 4.51 -1.66
CA LEU A 86 15.13 4.99 -0.28
C LEU A 86 14.67 3.91 0.67
N THR A 87 15.51 3.49 1.60
CA THR A 87 15.19 2.40 2.53
C THR A 87 15.51 2.75 3.97
N PHE A 88 14.62 2.38 4.88
CA PHE A 88 14.97 2.20 6.29
C PHE A 88 15.51 0.78 6.51
N ASP A 89 16.27 0.58 7.59
CA ASP A 89 16.47 -0.77 8.11
C ASP A 89 15.20 -1.28 8.83
N TYR A 90 15.15 -2.59 9.11
CA TYR A 90 13.97 -3.19 9.75
C TYR A 90 13.67 -2.60 11.13
N GLU A 91 14.68 -2.37 11.96
CA GLU A 91 14.54 -1.82 13.29
C GLU A 91 13.99 -0.41 13.26
N THR A 92 14.52 0.44 12.36
CA THR A 92 13.99 1.80 12.15
C THR A 92 12.55 1.77 11.69
N MET A 93 12.21 0.91 10.73
CA MET A 93 10.84 0.80 10.23
C MET A 93 9.85 0.34 11.31
N ILE A 94 10.25 -0.65 12.13
CA ILE A 94 9.46 -1.09 13.29
C ILE A 94 9.21 0.08 14.25
N HIS A 95 10.25 0.88 14.56
CA HIS A 95 10.12 2.03 15.47
C HIS A 95 9.23 3.13 14.87
N VAL A 96 9.37 3.45 13.59
CA VAL A 96 8.52 4.45 12.91
C VAL A 96 7.04 4.07 13.02
N ILE A 97 6.69 2.83 12.67
CA ILE A 97 5.31 2.35 12.77
C ILE A 97 4.84 2.39 14.24
N TYR A 98 5.67 1.87 15.15
CA TYR A 98 5.35 1.81 16.57
C TYR A 98 5.05 3.21 17.14
N ASP A 99 5.93 4.18 16.93
CA ASP A 99 5.82 5.53 17.48
C ASP A 99 4.59 6.29 16.94
N ILE A 100 4.27 6.10 15.65
CA ILE A 100 3.06 6.68 15.04
C ILE A 100 1.81 6.07 15.69
N VAL A 101 1.72 4.74 15.76
CA VAL A 101 0.55 4.07 16.33
C VAL A 101 0.42 4.35 17.83
N GLU A 102 1.52 4.38 18.58
CA GLU A 102 1.50 4.76 19.98
C GLU A 102 1.00 6.20 20.17
N SER A 103 1.37 7.12 19.27
CA SER A 103 0.86 8.49 19.28
C SER A 103 -0.65 8.55 19.07
N VAL A 104 -1.21 7.70 18.20
CA VAL A 104 -2.65 7.56 18.00
C VAL A 104 -3.34 7.07 19.28
N LEU A 105 -2.79 6.04 19.92
CA LEU A 105 -3.30 5.50 21.18
C LEU A 105 -3.31 6.54 22.30
N ARG A 106 -2.24 7.37 22.41
CA ARG A 106 -2.17 8.50 23.36
C ARG A 106 -3.24 9.57 23.12
N ASN A 107 -3.74 9.68 21.90
CA ASN A 107 -4.86 10.55 21.53
C ASN A 107 -6.25 9.91 21.75
N GLY A 108 -6.29 8.71 22.34
CA GLY A 108 -7.54 8.04 22.74
C GLY A 108 -8.23 7.23 21.63
N ILE A 109 -7.60 7.04 20.47
CA ILE A 109 -8.12 6.19 19.40
C ILE A 109 -7.41 4.83 19.49
N ASN A 110 -8.18 3.77 19.68
CA ASN A 110 -7.65 2.41 19.85
C ASN A 110 -7.96 1.45 18.69
N LYS A 111 -8.63 1.92 17.65
CA LYS A 111 -8.92 1.15 16.42
C LYS A 111 -8.03 1.63 15.29
N ILE A 112 -7.09 0.80 14.87
CA ILE A 112 -6.03 1.13 13.93
C ILE A 112 -6.04 0.15 12.77
N PHE A 113 -6.13 0.66 11.54
CA PHE A 113 -5.97 -0.13 10.33
C PHE A 113 -4.67 0.27 9.62
N LEU A 114 -3.83 -0.72 9.30
CA LEU A 114 -2.57 -0.54 8.60
C LEU A 114 -2.72 -1.01 7.15
N MET A 115 -2.71 -0.07 6.21
CA MET A 115 -2.80 -0.32 4.77
C MET A 115 -1.38 -0.43 4.22
N ASN A 116 -0.87 -1.65 4.08
CA ASN A 116 0.46 -1.85 3.51
C ASN A 116 0.45 -1.69 1.99
N GLY A 117 1.43 -0.97 1.46
CA GLY A 117 1.66 -0.80 0.03
C GLY A 117 2.80 -1.66 -0.51
N HIS A 118 3.70 -2.18 0.34
CA HIS A 118 4.99 -2.74 -0.06
C HIS A 118 5.31 -4.06 0.65
N ASP A 119 5.79 -5.06 -0.09
CA ASP A 119 6.12 -6.39 0.42
C ASP A 119 7.15 -6.35 1.56
N GLY A 120 8.22 -5.56 1.41
CA GLY A 120 9.27 -5.42 2.42
C GLY A 120 8.79 -4.90 3.78
N ASN A 121 7.62 -4.29 3.85
CA ASN A 121 7.05 -3.78 5.09
C ASN A 121 6.24 -4.84 5.87
N ILE A 122 5.95 -6.00 5.31
CA ILE A 122 5.11 -7.04 5.97
C ILE A 122 5.68 -7.42 7.33
N ALA A 123 6.96 -7.75 7.39
CA ALA A 123 7.63 -8.16 8.63
C ALA A 123 7.67 -7.04 9.68
N PRO A 124 8.14 -5.81 9.38
CA PRO A 124 8.13 -4.71 10.36
C PRO A 124 6.72 -4.34 10.83
N ILE A 125 5.69 -4.39 9.98
CA ILE A 125 4.30 -4.15 10.38
C ILE A 125 3.84 -5.19 11.40
N GLU A 126 4.05 -6.47 11.14
CA GLU A 126 3.66 -7.56 12.05
C GLU A 126 4.36 -7.41 13.41
N ILE A 127 5.67 -7.17 13.41
CA ILE A 127 6.43 -7.02 14.66
C ILE A 127 5.96 -5.79 15.45
N ALA A 128 5.80 -4.63 14.80
CA ALA A 128 5.34 -3.41 15.46
C ALA A 128 3.92 -3.60 16.04
N ALA A 129 3.00 -4.19 15.28
CA ALA A 129 1.64 -4.46 15.72
C ALA A 129 1.60 -5.39 16.94
N ARG A 130 2.43 -6.45 16.97
CA ARG A 130 2.53 -7.35 18.13
C ARG A 130 3.06 -6.64 19.36
N LYS A 131 4.15 -5.88 19.23
CA LYS A 131 4.73 -5.09 20.35
C LYS A 131 3.73 -4.10 20.92
N ILE A 132 2.95 -3.44 20.07
CA ILE A 132 1.87 -2.53 20.51
C ILE A 132 0.79 -3.30 21.25
N LYS A 133 0.33 -4.44 20.73
CA LYS A 133 -0.72 -5.24 21.34
C LYS A 133 -0.31 -5.79 22.71
N GLU A 134 0.97 -6.13 22.90
CA GLU A 134 1.52 -6.54 24.20
C GLU A 134 1.47 -5.40 25.23
N LYS A 135 1.82 -4.18 24.82
CA LYS A 135 1.82 -3.01 25.72
C LYS A 135 0.44 -2.39 25.94
N TYR A 136 -0.42 -2.46 24.91
CA TYR A 136 -1.77 -1.90 24.89
C TYR A 136 -2.78 -2.99 24.54
N PRO A 137 -3.18 -3.83 25.50
CA PRO A 137 -4.08 -4.99 25.24
C PRO A 137 -5.43 -4.62 24.63
N ASP A 138 -5.92 -3.41 24.91
CA ASP A 138 -7.20 -2.91 24.39
C ASP A 138 -7.11 -2.34 22.97
N ALA A 139 -5.89 -2.18 22.43
CA ALA A 139 -5.72 -1.73 21.05
C ALA A 139 -6.24 -2.79 20.07
N ARG A 140 -7.05 -2.36 19.11
CA ARG A 140 -7.57 -3.19 18.01
C ARG A 140 -6.81 -2.80 16.76
N ILE A 141 -5.90 -3.67 16.32
CA ILE A 141 -5.02 -3.43 15.18
C ILE A 141 -5.31 -4.48 14.13
N ALA A 142 -5.65 -4.01 12.94
CA ALA A 142 -5.78 -4.84 11.75
C ALA A 142 -4.85 -4.33 10.66
N SER A 143 -4.45 -5.19 9.74
CA SER A 143 -3.65 -4.81 8.57
C SER A 143 -4.13 -5.51 7.32
N LEU A 144 -4.00 -4.85 6.18
CA LEU A 144 -4.02 -5.46 4.87
C LEU A 144 -2.55 -5.60 4.42
N PRO A 145 -1.93 -6.78 4.60
CA PRO A 145 -0.49 -6.92 4.38
C PRO A 145 -0.10 -6.96 2.91
N GLU A 146 -0.95 -7.51 2.04
CA GLU A 146 -0.66 -7.82 0.64
C GLU A 146 -1.88 -7.51 -0.25
N TRP A 147 -2.17 -6.21 -0.45
CA TRP A 147 -3.33 -5.81 -1.25
C TRP A 147 -3.30 -6.40 -2.67
N TRP A 148 -2.11 -6.54 -3.26
CA TRP A 148 -1.89 -7.09 -4.60
C TRP A 148 -2.31 -8.56 -4.69
N VAL A 149 -2.02 -9.38 -3.67
CA VAL A 149 -2.46 -10.79 -3.61
C VAL A 149 -3.97 -10.88 -3.42
N ILE A 150 -4.53 -10.05 -2.53
CA ILE A 150 -5.98 -10.03 -2.25
C ILE A 150 -6.74 -9.56 -3.48
N ALA A 151 -6.27 -8.51 -4.17
CA ALA A 151 -6.90 -8.04 -5.41
C ALA A 151 -7.00 -9.13 -6.47
N GLY A 152 -5.92 -9.89 -6.68
CA GLY A 152 -5.92 -11.00 -7.62
C GLY A 152 -6.93 -12.11 -7.28
N LYS A 153 -7.28 -12.26 -6.01
CA LYS A 153 -8.31 -13.22 -5.54
C LYS A 153 -9.74 -12.68 -5.65
N LEU A 154 -9.92 -11.36 -5.61
CA LEU A 154 -11.24 -10.72 -5.61
C LEU A 154 -11.78 -10.45 -7.02
N VAL A 155 -10.89 -10.21 -7.99
CA VAL A 155 -11.30 -9.99 -9.38
C VAL A 155 -11.73 -11.30 -10.06
N PRO A 156 -12.57 -11.25 -11.11
CA PRO A 156 -12.99 -12.43 -11.86
C PRO A 156 -11.80 -13.24 -12.39
N GLU A 157 -11.93 -14.55 -12.38
CA GLU A 157 -10.93 -15.46 -12.96
C GLU A 157 -10.61 -15.07 -14.42
N GLY A 158 -9.34 -15.11 -14.78
CA GLY A 158 -8.87 -14.76 -16.12
C GLY A 158 -8.72 -13.26 -16.38
N THR A 159 -8.96 -12.40 -15.38
CA THR A 159 -8.64 -10.96 -15.47
C THR A 159 -7.16 -10.73 -15.78
N PHE A 160 -6.30 -11.46 -15.10
CA PHE A 160 -4.84 -11.41 -15.28
C PHE A 160 -4.32 -12.64 -16.04
N LYS A 161 -3.19 -12.48 -16.75
CA LYS A 161 -2.62 -13.53 -17.61
C LYS A 161 -1.38 -14.17 -17.02
N VAL A 162 -0.50 -13.37 -16.40
CA VAL A 162 0.76 -13.83 -15.82
C VAL A 162 0.63 -13.78 -14.30
N TRP A 163 0.93 -14.89 -13.63
CA TRP A 163 0.94 -15.03 -12.16
C TRP A 163 -0.27 -14.44 -11.43
N ASN A 164 -1.44 -14.48 -12.05
CA ASN A 164 -2.65 -13.83 -11.52
C ASN A 164 -2.46 -12.33 -11.21
N GLY A 165 -1.70 -11.63 -12.05
CA GLY A 165 -1.40 -10.20 -11.92
C GLY A 165 -0.26 -9.86 -10.96
N LEU A 166 0.36 -10.87 -10.34
CA LEU A 166 1.49 -10.67 -9.43
C LEU A 166 2.78 -10.32 -10.21
N GLY A 167 3.76 -9.90 -9.45
CA GLY A 167 5.06 -9.42 -9.92
C GLY A 167 5.23 -7.95 -9.59
N HIS A 168 6.47 -7.57 -9.23
CA HIS A 168 6.83 -6.19 -8.92
C HIS A 168 6.74 -5.30 -10.16
N ALA A 169 6.00 -4.22 -10.12
CA ALA A 169 5.62 -3.42 -11.28
C ALA A 169 5.02 -4.26 -12.43
N GLY A 170 4.40 -5.40 -12.11
CA GLY A 170 3.80 -6.32 -13.06
C GLY A 170 2.41 -5.89 -13.52
N GLU A 171 1.63 -6.83 -14.10
CA GLU A 171 0.32 -6.53 -14.69
C GLU A 171 -0.65 -5.87 -13.70
N GLY A 172 -0.71 -6.37 -12.46
CA GLY A 172 -1.63 -5.86 -11.44
C GLY A 172 -1.26 -4.48 -10.93
N GLU A 173 -0.01 -4.29 -10.49
CA GLU A 173 0.46 -2.98 -10.00
C GLU A 173 0.43 -1.92 -11.09
N SER A 174 0.88 -2.24 -12.29
CA SER A 174 0.78 -1.32 -13.43
C SER A 174 -0.67 -0.94 -13.72
N SER A 175 -1.58 -1.90 -13.67
CA SER A 175 -3.00 -1.63 -13.91
C SER A 175 -3.60 -0.67 -12.89
N ILE A 176 -3.35 -0.89 -11.59
CA ILE A 176 -3.88 -0.01 -10.55
C ILE A 176 -3.22 1.38 -10.60
N ALA A 177 -1.93 1.46 -10.93
CA ALA A 177 -1.20 2.71 -11.15
C ALA A 177 -1.81 3.52 -12.32
N TYR A 178 -2.06 2.88 -13.45
CA TYR A 178 -2.70 3.51 -14.63
C TYR A 178 -4.12 4.00 -14.33
N HIS A 179 -4.81 3.40 -13.37
CA HIS A 179 -6.11 3.88 -12.92
C HIS A 179 -5.99 5.07 -11.96
N LEU A 180 -5.12 4.98 -10.96
CA LEU A 180 -5.07 5.94 -9.86
C LEU A 180 -4.24 7.20 -10.16
N PHE A 181 -3.12 7.05 -10.89
CA PHE A 181 -2.19 8.16 -11.19
C PHE A 181 -1.54 8.05 -12.58
N PRO A 182 -2.33 7.99 -13.66
CA PRO A 182 -1.82 7.83 -15.03
C PRO A 182 -0.83 8.93 -15.44
N GLN A 183 -0.91 10.11 -14.84
CA GLN A 183 -0.04 11.26 -15.12
C GLN A 183 1.42 11.04 -14.67
N TRP A 184 1.71 10.02 -13.88
CA TRP A 184 3.04 9.67 -13.38
C TRP A 184 3.49 8.28 -13.88
N CYS A 185 2.87 7.79 -14.94
CA CYS A 185 3.19 6.53 -15.57
C CYS A 185 3.63 6.75 -17.03
N GLU A 186 4.54 5.90 -17.51
CA GLU A 186 5.04 5.87 -18.88
C GLU A 186 4.77 4.49 -19.52
N PRO A 187 3.50 4.17 -19.90
CA PRO A 187 3.13 2.83 -20.35
C PRO A 187 3.96 2.29 -21.52
N ASP A 188 4.48 3.18 -22.38
CA ASP A 188 5.34 2.81 -23.51
C ASP A 188 6.71 2.24 -23.07
N GLN A 189 7.09 2.41 -21.80
CA GLN A 189 8.31 1.86 -21.20
C GLN A 189 8.06 0.53 -20.47
N ALA A 190 6.80 0.06 -20.40
CA ALA A 190 6.45 -1.20 -19.77
C ALA A 190 7.09 -2.39 -20.48
N THR A 191 7.58 -3.36 -19.71
CA THR A 191 8.25 -4.56 -20.21
C THR A 191 7.58 -5.84 -19.68
N CYS A 192 8.02 -6.99 -20.21
CA CYS A 192 7.67 -8.31 -19.69
C CYS A 192 8.95 -8.99 -19.20
N VAL A 193 9.04 -9.22 -17.91
CA VAL A 193 10.19 -9.89 -17.27
C VAL A 193 9.66 -11.04 -16.41
N VAL A 194 9.75 -12.26 -16.93
CA VAL A 194 9.34 -13.49 -16.23
C VAL A 194 10.60 -14.34 -16.02
N PRO A 195 11.19 -14.35 -14.81
CA PRO A 195 12.38 -15.15 -14.54
C PRO A 195 12.12 -16.65 -14.71
N ASP A 196 13.04 -17.35 -15.41
CA ASP A 196 12.86 -18.76 -15.79
C ASP A 196 13.04 -19.75 -14.64
N HIS A 197 13.62 -19.36 -13.50
CA HIS A 197 14.12 -20.27 -12.49
C HIS A 197 13.79 -19.85 -11.06
N LEU A 198 12.57 -19.33 -10.81
CA LEU A 198 12.14 -19.10 -9.44
C LEU A 198 11.73 -20.43 -8.78
N PRO A 199 12.24 -20.74 -7.57
CA PRO A 199 11.88 -21.97 -6.87
C PRO A 199 10.41 -21.96 -6.44
N GLU A 200 9.70 -23.08 -6.59
CA GLU A 200 8.29 -23.18 -6.25
C GLU A 200 8.02 -23.35 -4.74
N HIS A 201 8.97 -23.89 -3.98
CA HIS A 201 8.71 -24.39 -2.63
C HIS A 201 9.60 -23.79 -1.54
N VAL A 202 10.54 -22.93 -1.92
CA VAL A 202 11.45 -22.27 -0.98
C VAL A 202 11.50 -20.78 -1.30
N ASP A 203 11.62 -19.97 -0.26
CA ASP A 203 11.78 -18.54 -0.36
C ASP A 203 13.29 -18.22 -0.31
N ILE A 204 13.83 -17.74 -1.44
CA ILE A 204 15.21 -17.26 -1.54
C ILE A 204 15.20 -15.75 -1.35
N LYS A 205 16.08 -15.25 -0.50
CA LYS A 205 16.23 -13.82 -0.25
C LYS A 205 17.14 -13.22 -1.34
N TRP A 206 16.51 -12.89 -2.47
CA TRP A 206 17.18 -12.25 -3.59
C TRP A 206 17.50 -10.78 -3.30
N ASP A 207 18.67 -10.29 -3.73
CA ASP A 207 18.74 -8.92 -4.22
C ASP A 207 17.96 -8.86 -5.54
N PHE A 208 17.13 -7.84 -5.72
CA PHE A 208 16.22 -7.84 -6.87
C PHE A 208 16.94 -7.75 -8.21
N ALA A 209 18.16 -7.19 -8.24
CA ALA A 209 19.03 -7.18 -9.41
C ALA A 209 19.53 -8.58 -9.80
N GLU A 210 19.41 -9.60 -8.94
CA GLU A 210 19.75 -11.00 -9.31
C GLU A 210 18.69 -11.63 -10.21
N ILE A 211 17.46 -11.08 -10.26
CA ILE A 211 16.34 -11.64 -11.03
C ILE A 211 15.82 -10.72 -12.13
N THR A 212 16.20 -9.44 -12.13
CA THR A 212 15.78 -8.46 -13.14
C THR A 212 16.76 -7.30 -13.26
N ASP A 213 16.94 -6.79 -14.49
CA ASP A 213 17.76 -5.61 -14.76
C ASP A 213 16.95 -4.30 -14.70
N THR A 214 15.63 -4.38 -14.62
CA THR A 214 14.72 -3.23 -14.78
C THR A 214 13.91 -2.93 -13.54
N ALA A 215 14.18 -3.58 -12.42
CA ALA A 215 13.35 -3.52 -11.22
C ALA A 215 11.86 -3.84 -11.51
N GLN A 216 11.61 -4.83 -12.36
CA GLN A 216 10.26 -5.29 -12.71
C GLN A 216 10.24 -6.79 -12.90
N THR A 217 9.17 -7.44 -12.47
CA THR A 217 8.85 -8.84 -12.78
C THR A 217 7.38 -8.97 -13.18
N GLY A 218 7.04 -10.04 -13.92
CA GLY A 218 5.72 -10.21 -14.51
C GLY A 218 5.59 -9.52 -15.88
N ASP A 219 4.37 -9.30 -16.35
CA ASP A 219 4.10 -8.70 -17.66
C ASP A 219 3.30 -7.39 -17.53
N ALA A 220 4.01 -6.26 -17.53
CA ALA A 220 3.38 -4.95 -17.48
C ALA A 220 2.80 -4.50 -18.82
N THR A 221 3.19 -5.14 -19.93
CA THR A 221 2.77 -4.72 -21.29
C THR A 221 1.28 -4.93 -21.56
N ILE A 222 0.63 -5.77 -20.77
CA ILE A 222 -0.80 -6.10 -20.87
C ILE A 222 -1.64 -5.46 -19.75
N ALA A 223 -1.02 -4.58 -18.95
CA ALA A 223 -1.72 -3.81 -17.92
C ALA A 223 -2.68 -2.79 -18.54
N THR A 224 -3.83 -2.57 -17.89
CA THR A 224 -4.79 -1.56 -18.32
C THR A 224 -5.46 -0.85 -17.13
N ALA A 225 -5.85 0.41 -17.33
CA ALA A 225 -6.56 1.18 -16.31
C ALA A 225 -7.92 0.55 -15.93
N GLU A 226 -8.57 -0.17 -16.84
CA GLU A 226 -9.83 -0.87 -16.58
C GLU A 226 -9.64 -2.02 -15.59
N LYS A 227 -8.56 -2.82 -15.74
CA LYS A 227 -8.19 -3.84 -14.76
C LYS A 227 -7.86 -3.20 -13.41
N GLY A 228 -7.13 -2.09 -13.43
CA GLY A 228 -6.81 -1.32 -12.23
C GLY A 228 -8.04 -0.80 -11.51
N LYS A 229 -9.02 -0.27 -12.24
CA LYS A 229 -10.30 0.14 -11.67
C LYS A 229 -11.04 -1.03 -11.01
N LEU A 230 -11.08 -2.17 -11.68
CA LEU A 230 -11.72 -3.37 -11.14
C LEU A 230 -11.05 -3.83 -9.84
N MET A 231 -9.70 -3.87 -9.81
CA MET A 231 -8.94 -4.18 -8.59
C MET A 231 -9.26 -3.20 -7.47
N ASN A 232 -9.20 -1.89 -7.76
CA ASN A 232 -9.47 -0.84 -6.81
C ASN A 232 -10.86 -0.98 -6.17
N ASP A 233 -11.88 -1.15 -7.01
CA ASP A 233 -13.26 -1.23 -6.54
C ASP A 233 -13.47 -2.48 -5.65
N CYS A 234 -12.98 -3.64 -6.08
CA CYS A 234 -13.08 -4.88 -5.31
C CYS A 234 -12.33 -4.79 -3.96
N LEU A 235 -11.12 -4.19 -3.95
CA LEU A 235 -10.33 -4.02 -2.73
C LEU A 235 -11.02 -3.09 -1.74
N VAL A 236 -11.46 -1.92 -2.21
CA VAL A 236 -12.13 -0.94 -1.34
C VAL A 236 -13.41 -1.53 -0.76
N ASP A 237 -14.21 -2.25 -1.57
CA ASP A 237 -15.43 -2.93 -1.09
C ASP A 237 -15.13 -3.96 0.00
N ALA A 238 -14.12 -4.79 -0.20
CA ALA A 238 -13.72 -5.81 0.76
C ALA A 238 -13.20 -5.20 2.06
N VAL A 239 -12.28 -4.24 1.98
CA VAL A 239 -11.68 -3.60 3.15
C VAL A 239 -12.72 -2.82 3.96
N VAL A 240 -13.63 -2.10 3.30
CA VAL A 240 -14.74 -1.40 4.00
C VAL A 240 -15.56 -2.37 4.81
N LYS A 241 -15.92 -3.53 4.24
CA LYS A 241 -16.68 -4.56 4.94
C LYS A 241 -15.92 -5.14 6.14
N ASP A 242 -14.62 -5.43 5.96
CA ASP A 242 -13.81 -6.05 7.02
C ASP A 242 -13.52 -5.08 8.18
N ILE A 243 -13.40 -3.76 7.90
CA ILE A 243 -13.22 -2.73 8.92
C ILE A 243 -14.46 -2.58 9.83
N GLU A 244 -15.66 -2.93 9.37
CA GLU A 244 -16.85 -2.92 10.22
C GLU A 244 -16.71 -3.86 11.44
N GLU A 245 -15.82 -4.86 11.37
CA GLU A 245 -15.51 -5.78 12.45
C GLU A 245 -14.42 -5.26 13.43
N LEU A 246 -13.76 -4.15 13.10
CA LEU A 246 -12.68 -3.53 13.90
C LEU A 246 -13.23 -2.73 15.13
#